data_58dca73671fcff4355dc929393507b50
#
_entry.id   58dca73671fcff4355dc929393507b50
#
_cell.length_a   1.000
_cell.length_b   1.000
_cell.length_c   1.000
_cell.angle_alpha   90.00
_cell.angle_beta   90.00
_cell.angle_gamma   90.00
#
_symmetry.space_group_name_H-M   'P 1'
#
loop_
_entity.id
_entity.type
_entity.pdbx_description
1 polymer ?
#
loop_
_entity_poly.entity_id
_entity_poly.type
_entity_poly.pdbx_seq_one_letter_code
_entity_poly.pdbx_strand_id
1 'polypeptide(L)'
;MAFLLLPRRLACSSWHPHLLLVSGSRHISQAAAKVDVDFDYDGPLMKTEVPGPRSRVISLSFPKNAEAVHFFCNYEESRGNYLVDVDGNRMLDLYSQISSVPIGYSHPALAKLVQQPQNVSTFINRPALGILPPENFVDKLRESLLSVAPKGMSQLVTMACGSCSNENAFKTIFMWYRVRLVAGALDLVPTVKS
;
A
#
# COMPACT_ATOMS: atom_id res chain seq x y z
N MET A 1 4.39 -0.05 -0.92
CA MET A 1 4.46 -1.39 -1.56
C MET A 1 3.07 -1.98 -1.55
N ALA A 2 2.53 -2.35 -2.69
CA ALA A 2 1.18 -2.90 -2.79
C ALA A 2 1.25 -4.42 -3.03
N PHE A 3 0.20 -5.15 -2.70
CA PHE A 3 0.19 -6.60 -2.68
C PHE A 3 -1.01 -7.14 -3.46
N LEU A 4 -0.79 -8.23 -4.17
CA LEU A 4 -1.82 -9.05 -4.76
C LEU A 4 -1.90 -10.37 -3.99
N LEU A 5 -3.05 -10.66 -3.40
CA LEU A 5 -3.32 -11.92 -2.70
C LEU A 5 -4.06 -12.88 -3.62
N LEU A 6 -3.56 -14.10 -3.75
CA LEU A 6 -4.13 -15.13 -4.61
C LEU A 6 -4.57 -16.36 -3.79
N PRO A 7 -5.69 -17.00 -4.12
CA PRO A 7 -6.11 -18.24 -3.48
C PRO A 7 -5.24 -19.44 -3.89
N ARG A 8 -5.10 -20.41 -3.00
CA ARG A 8 -4.20 -21.59 -3.13
C ARG A 8 -4.51 -22.51 -4.29
N ARG A 9 -5.75 -22.45 -4.86
CA ARG A 9 -6.19 -23.32 -5.97
C ARG A 9 -6.86 -22.49 -7.07
N LEU A 10 -6.18 -22.32 -8.16
CA LEU A 10 -6.78 -22.09 -9.48
C LEU A 10 -7.10 -23.44 -10.16
N ALA A 11 -7.16 -24.53 -9.39
CA ALA A 11 -7.53 -25.85 -9.91
C ALA A 11 -9.03 -25.90 -10.17
N CYS A 12 -9.36 -26.29 -11.38
CA CYS A 12 -10.67 -26.45 -11.95
C CYS A 12 -11.57 -27.36 -11.08
N SER A 13 -12.40 -26.79 -10.23
CA SER A 13 -13.60 -27.46 -9.69
C SER A 13 -14.61 -26.40 -9.25
N SER A 14 -15.78 -26.44 -9.90
CA SER A 14 -17.08 -25.83 -9.59
C SER A 14 -17.07 -24.67 -8.58
N TRP A 15 -16.86 -23.47 -9.05
CA TRP A 15 -17.15 -22.24 -8.33
C TRP A 15 -18.56 -21.77 -8.68
N HIS A 16 -19.48 -21.88 -7.71
CA HIS A 16 -20.71 -21.11 -7.72
C HIS A 16 -20.40 -19.75 -7.09
N PRO A 17 -20.78 -18.64 -7.71
CA PRO A 17 -20.62 -17.33 -7.11
C PRO A 17 -21.70 -17.16 -6.02
N HIS A 18 -21.44 -17.62 -4.81
CA HIS A 18 -22.16 -17.11 -3.66
C HIS A 18 -21.55 -15.77 -3.29
N LEU A 19 -22.27 -14.71 -3.62
CA LEU A 19 -22.08 -13.39 -3.00
C LEU A 19 -22.39 -13.55 -1.50
N LEU A 20 -21.37 -13.87 -0.72
CA LEU A 20 -21.44 -13.75 0.72
C LEU A 20 -21.20 -12.28 1.08
N LEU A 21 -22.30 -11.56 1.28
CA LEU A 21 -22.32 -10.36 2.12
C LEU A 21 -21.86 -10.77 3.52
N VAL A 22 -20.56 -10.66 3.77
CA VAL A 22 -20.01 -10.86 5.12
C VAL A 22 -20.24 -9.57 5.89
N SER A 23 -21.41 -9.45 6.50
CA SER A 23 -21.62 -8.61 7.66
C SER A 23 -20.93 -9.30 8.86
N GLY A 24 -19.63 -9.18 8.92
CA GLY A 24 -18.80 -9.60 10.03
C GLY A 24 -18.30 -8.39 10.77
N SER A 25 -18.98 -7.98 11.84
CA SER A 25 -18.41 -7.15 12.88
C SER A 25 -17.17 -7.86 13.43
N ARG A 26 -16.00 -7.51 12.90
CA ARG A 26 -14.73 -7.98 13.44
C ARG A 26 -14.47 -7.19 14.72
N HIS A 27 -14.46 -7.86 15.84
CA HIS A 27 -13.73 -7.40 17.01
C HIS A 27 -12.26 -7.29 16.58
N ILE A 28 -11.87 -6.08 16.18
CA ILE A 28 -10.47 -5.71 16.09
C ILE A 28 -9.98 -5.75 17.53
N SER A 29 -9.18 -6.75 17.86
CA SER A 29 -8.47 -6.82 19.13
C SER A 29 -7.74 -5.51 19.31
N GLN A 30 -8.16 -4.72 20.28
CA GLN A 30 -7.52 -3.47 20.70
C GLN A 30 -6.20 -3.79 21.42
N ALA A 31 -5.20 -4.19 20.68
CA ALA A 31 -3.82 -3.90 21.01
C ALA A 31 -3.41 -2.66 20.22
N ALA A 32 -4.16 -1.57 20.36
CA ALA A 32 -3.68 -0.25 20.00
C ALA A 32 -2.46 -0.01 20.90
N ALA A 33 -1.26 -0.15 20.35
CA ALA A 33 -0.06 0.37 20.98
C ALA A 33 -0.42 1.80 21.41
N LYS A 34 -0.21 2.14 22.69
CA LYS A 34 -0.39 3.51 23.19
C LYS A 34 0.42 4.40 22.28
N VAL A 35 -0.28 5.12 21.40
CA VAL A 35 0.32 6.20 20.62
C VAL A 35 0.82 7.19 21.66
N ASP A 36 2.09 7.55 21.55
CA ASP A 36 2.70 8.53 22.44
C ASP A 36 1.91 9.82 22.26
N VAL A 37 1.14 10.22 23.25
CA VAL A 37 0.15 11.31 23.17
C VAL A 37 0.84 12.64 22.83
N ASP A 38 2.14 12.76 23.17
CA ASP A 38 2.96 13.95 22.87
C ASP A 38 3.50 13.98 21.42
N PHE A 39 3.26 12.94 20.62
CA PHE A 39 3.79 12.88 19.25
C PHE A 39 2.93 13.66 18.26
N ASP A 40 1.62 13.66 18.43
CA ASP A 40 0.70 14.30 17.49
C ASP A 40 0.45 15.76 17.87
N TYR A 41 -0.10 16.53 16.92
CA TYR A 41 -0.51 17.91 17.18
C TYR A 41 -1.93 17.94 17.72
N ASP A 42 -2.25 18.96 18.55
CA ASP A 42 -3.59 19.16 19.13
C ASP A 42 -4.66 19.54 18.10
N GLY A 43 -4.26 19.96 16.91
CA GLY A 43 -5.18 20.34 15.85
C GLY A 43 -4.53 21.15 14.71
N PRO A 44 -5.33 21.53 13.70
CA PRO A 44 -4.86 22.37 12.61
C PRO A 44 -4.50 23.78 13.09
N LEU A 45 -3.56 24.41 12.42
CA LEU A 45 -3.13 25.79 12.67
C LEU A 45 -2.82 26.49 11.36
N MET A 46 -3.62 27.48 11.01
CA MET A 46 -3.40 28.30 9.81
C MET A 46 -2.72 29.62 10.19
N LYS A 47 -1.52 29.85 9.69
CA LYS A 47 -0.76 31.09 9.86
C LYS A 47 -0.91 32.03 8.68
N THR A 48 -1.13 31.46 7.50
CA THR A 48 -1.28 32.17 6.24
C THR A 48 -2.37 31.53 5.40
N GLU A 49 -2.71 32.14 4.27
CA GLU A 49 -3.44 31.46 3.20
C GLU A 49 -2.57 30.34 2.59
N VAL A 50 -3.19 29.38 1.91
CA VAL A 50 -2.49 28.30 1.18
C VAL A 50 -2.77 28.47 -0.34
N PRO A 51 -1.72 28.58 -1.17
CA PRO A 51 -0.28 28.65 -0.86
C PRO A 51 0.11 29.97 -0.20
N GLY A 52 0.94 29.88 0.83
CA GLY A 52 1.47 31.03 1.54
C GLY A 52 2.61 31.77 0.79
N PRO A 53 3.14 32.86 1.35
CA PRO A 53 4.13 33.69 0.66
C PRO A 53 5.42 32.94 0.30
N ARG A 54 5.92 32.04 1.17
CA ARG A 54 7.13 31.25 0.88
C ARG A 54 6.87 30.24 -0.24
N SER A 55 5.74 29.54 -0.21
CA SER A 55 5.33 28.63 -1.28
C SER A 55 5.25 29.34 -2.63
N ARG A 56 4.69 30.54 -2.67
CA ARG A 56 4.63 31.35 -3.91
C ARG A 56 6.00 31.73 -4.44
N VAL A 57 6.93 32.13 -3.57
CA VAL A 57 8.32 32.45 -3.95
C VAL A 57 9.03 31.21 -4.51
N ILE A 58 8.91 30.06 -3.87
CA ILE A 58 9.54 28.84 -4.33
C ILE A 58 8.96 28.41 -5.68
N SER A 59 7.65 28.53 -5.89
CA SER A 59 6.99 28.25 -7.17
C SER A 59 7.59 29.04 -8.33
N LEU A 60 7.97 30.29 -8.13
CA LEU A 60 8.60 31.11 -9.17
C LEU A 60 9.95 30.57 -9.65
N SER A 61 10.64 29.84 -8.78
CA SER A 61 11.95 29.22 -9.06
C SER A 61 11.86 27.82 -9.64
N PHE A 62 10.64 27.24 -9.67
CA PHE A 62 10.43 25.87 -10.11
C PHE A 62 10.42 25.77 -11.64
N PRO A 63 10.97 24.70 -12.25
CA PRO A 63 10.91 24.51 -13.71
C PRO A 63 9.45 24.42 -14.20
N LYS A 64 9.23 24.74 -15.47
CA LYS A 64 7.93 24.65 -16.13
C LYS A 64 7.29 23.26 -15.89
N ASN A 65 6.01 23.24 -15.55
CA ASN A 65 5.14 22.14 -15.13
C ASN A 65 4.86 22.05 -13.61
N ALA A 66 5.14 23.12 -12.87
CA ALA A 66 4.78 23.22 -11.46
C ALA A 66 3.26 23.48 -11.22
N GLU A 67 2.44 23.51 -12.27
CA GLU A 67 0.99 23.77 -12.16
C GLU A 67 0.26 22.73 -11.29
N ALA A 68 0.81 21.52 -11.17
CA ALA A 68 0.29 20.48 -10.29
C ALA A 68 0.75 20.64 -8.83
N VAL A 69 1.70 21.56 -8.55
CA VAL A 69 2.22 21.78 -7.20
C VAL A 69 1.38 22.84 -6.51
N HIS A 70 0.56 22.44 -5.56
CA HIS A 70 -0.32 23.36 -4.83
C HIS A 70 0.43 24.22 -3.81
N PHE A 71 1.35 23.60 -3.08
CA PHE A 71 2.21 24.23 -2.07
C PHE A 71 3.42 23.35 -1.77
N PHE A 72 4.40 23.88 -1.04
CA PHE A 72 5.58 23.12 -0.62
C PHE A 72 5.47 22.72 0.85
N CYS A 73 5.88 21.48 1.16
CA CYS A 73 5.73 20.88 2.46
C CYS A 73 7.01 20.91 3.28
N ASN A 74 6.87 21.00 4.59
CA ASN A 74 7.90 20.77 5.59
C ASN A 74 7.66 19.41 6.26
N TYR A 75 8.24 18.35 5.71
CA TYR A 75 8.07 17.01 6.24
C TYR A 75 8.77 16.78 7.59
N GLU A 76 9.77 17.58 7.93
CA GLU A 76 10.46 17.48 9.22
C GLU A 76 9.57 17.89 10.38
N GLU A 77 8.68 18.85 10.15
CA GLU A 77 7.68 19.29 11.13
C GLU A 77 6.35 18.53 11.03
N SER A 78 6.09 17.81 9.94
CA SER A 78 4.85 17.04 9.78
C SER A 78 4.83 15.82 10.71
N ARG A 79 3.71 15.63 11.45
CA ARG A 79 3.56 14.57 12.47
C ARG A 79 2.14 14.02 12.48
N GLY A 80 2.02 12.72 12.76
CA GLY A 80 0.72 12.06 12.84
C GLY A 80 -0.12 12.34 11.61
N ASN A 81 -1.31 12.84 11.79
CA ASN A 81 -2.24 13.13 10.70
C ASN A 81 -2.10 14.55 10.13
N TYR A 82 -1.07 15.31 10.53
CA TYR A 82 -0.93 16.70 10.16
C TYR A 82 0.27 16.94 9.24
N LEU A 83 -0.03 17.51 8.08
CA LEU A 83 0.97 18.03 7.14
C LEU A 83 1.26 19.49 7.45
N VAL A 84 2.53 19.83 7.49
CA VAL A 84 2.99 21.21 7.68
C VAL A 84 3.55 21.72 6.35
N ASP A 85 3.16 22.93 5.92
CA ASP A 85 3.73 23.57 4.76
C ASP A 85 4.96 24.44 5.14
N VAL A 86 5.65 24.97 4.12
CA VAL A 86 6.84 25.82 4.32
C VAL A 86 6.50 27.17 4.95
N ASP A 87 5.25 27.58 4.97
CA ASP A 87 4.76 28.79 5.61
C ASP A 87 4.35 28.54 7.07
N GLY A 88 4.42 27.28 7.53
CA GLY A 88 4.11 26.83 8.87
C GLY A 88 2.62 26.66 9.13
N ASN A 89 1.80 26.56 8.09
CA ASN A 89 0.42 26.12 8.22
C ASN A 89 0.39 24.63 8.52
N ARG A 90 -0.41 24.23 9.50
CA ARG A 90 -0.59 22.85 9.92
C ARG A 90 -2.00 22.41 9.54
N MET A 91 -2.09 21.49 8.60
CA MET A 91 -3.34 21.03 8.00
C MET A 91 -3.58 19.56 8.32
N LEU A 92 -4.82 19.20 8.64
CA LEU A 92 -5.23 17.81 8.73
C LEU A 92 -5.16 17.20 7.32
N ASP A 93 -4.33 16.17 7.15
CA ASP A 93 -4.13 15.51 5.86
C ASP A 93 -4.98 14.26 5.73
N LEU A 94 -6.04 14.35 4.93
CA LEU A 94 -6.88 13.21 4.56
C LEU A 94 -6.41 12.50 3.28
N TYR A 95 -5.43 13.08 2.58
CA TYR A 95 -4.86 12.53 1.36
C TYR A 95 -3.74 11.50 1.63
N SER A 96 -3.03 11.68 2.76
CA SER A 96 -2.00 10.76 3.28
C SER A 96 -1.00 10.33 2.20
N GLN A 97 -0.54 11.27 1.35
CA GLN A 97 0.38 11.01 0.23
C GLN A 97 -0.11 9.86 -0.69
N ILE A 98 -1.36 9.95 -1.14
CA ILE A 98 -2.05 8.90 -1.92
C ILE A 98 -2.09 7.58 -1.11
N SER A 99 -2.45 7.67 0.18
CA SER A 99 -2.51 6.54 1.12
C SER A 99 -1.18 5.80 1.33
N SER A 100 -0.03 6.43 1.07
CA SER A 100 1.29 5.83 1.27
C SER A 100 1.83 5.99 2.70
N VAL A 101 1.21 6.85 3.51
CA VAL A 101 1.55 7.05 4.94
C VAL A 101 0.35 6.74 5.85
N PRO A 102 -0.16 5.49 5.85
CA PRO A 102 -1.43 5.15 6.51
C PRO A 102 -1.40 5.27 8.04
N ILE A 103 -0.23 5.33 8.65
CA ILE A 103 -0.04 5.52 10.10
C ILE A 103 0.46 6.93 10.44
N GLY A 104 0.39 7.85 9.47
CA GLY A 104 0.76 9.25 9.65
C GLY A 104 2.24 9.56 9.40
N TYR A 105 2.54 10.85 9.46
CA TYR A 105 3.89 11.41 9.25
C TYR A 105 4.81 11.14 10.43
N SER A 106 6.08 10.91 10.14
CA SER A 106 7.19 10.84 11.10
C SER A 106 6.93 9.87 12.27
N HIS A 107 6.22 8.76 12.03
CA HIS A 107 5.79 7.84 13.09
C HIS A 107 6.99 7.30 13.88
N PRO A 108 7.01 7.43 15.24
CA PRO A 108 8.19 7.12 16.05
C PRO A 108 8.64 5.67 15.96
N ALA A 109 7.71 4.72 15.82
CA ALA A 109 8.06 3.32 15.67
C ALA A 109 8.78 3.05 14.34
N LEU A 110 8.40 3.74 13.24
CA LEU A 110 9.11 3.63 11.96
C LEU A 110 10.50 4.26 12.04
N ALA A 111 10.63 5.42 12.69
CA ALA A 111 11.93 6.05 12.92
C ALA A 111 12.89 5.13 13.70
N LYS A 112 12.40 4.46 14.76
CA LYS A 112 13.18 3.46 15.50
C LYS A 112 13.58 2.27 14.64
N LEU A 113 12.69 1.78 13.76
CA LEU A 113 13.01 0.67 12.86
C LEU A 113 14.12 1.04 11.86
N VAL A 114 14.08 2.25 11.29
CA VAL A 114 15.11 2.71 10.36
C VAL A 114 16.48 2.83 11.02
N GLN A 115 16.52 3.18 12.30
CA GLN A 115 17.77 3.33 13.06
C GLN A 115 18.43 1.98 13.42
N GLN A 116 17.73 0.85 13.28
CA GLN A 116 18.32 -0.46 13.59
C GLN A 116 19.30 -0.88 12.49
N PRO A 117 20.56 -1.26 12.83
CA PRO A 117 21.60 -1.57 11.83
C PRO A 117 21.20 -2.63 10.81
N GLN A 118 20.46 -3.67 11.21
CA GLN A 118 19.97 -4.73 10.34
C GLN A 118 18.99 -4.20 9.28
N ASN A 119 18.22 -3.16 9.59
CA ASN A 119 17.27 -2.58 8.65
C ASN A 119 17.97 -1.57 7.71
N VAL A 120 18.98 -0.88 8.19
CA VAL A 120 19.80 0.04 7.36
C VAL A 120 20.41 -0.69 6.16
N SER A 121 20.92 -1.91 6.38
CA SER A 121 21.45 -2.76 5.30
C SER A 121 20.43 -2.98 4.17
N THR A 122 19.16 -3.21 4.50
CA THR A 122 18.09 -3.41 3.51
C THR A 122 17.85 -2.15 2.68
N PHE A 123 17.89 -0.97 3.29
CA PHE A 123 17.72 0.30 2.56
C PHE A 123 18.90 0.61 1.64
N ILE A 124 20.14 0.37 2.10
CA ILE A 124 21.36 0.63 1.33
C ILE A 124 21.48 -0.32 0.16
N ASN A 125 21.32 -1.63 0.39
CA ASN A 125 21.57 -2.67 -0.61
C ASN A 125 20.41 -2.80 -1.62
N ARG A 126 19.20 -2.36 -1.29
CA ARG A 126 18.02 -2.41 -2.18
C ARG A 126 17.88 -3.75 -2.90
N PRO A 127 17.69 -4.87 -2.18
CA PRO A 127 17.72 -6.20 -2.76
C PRO A 127 16.66 -6.37 -3.86
N ALA A 128 17.04 -7.08 -4.92
CA ALA A 128 16.13 -7.50 -5.99
C ALA A 128 15.26 -8.67 -5.49
N LEU A 129 14.20 -8.37 -4.77
CA LEU A 129 13.39 -9.33 -4.00
C LEU A 129 12.79 -10.49 -4.82
N GLY A 130 12.63 -10.31 -6.14
CA GLY A 130 12.14 -11.35 -7.03
C GLY A 130 13.22 -12.33 -7.52
N ILE A 131 14.51 -12.01 -7.34
CA ILE A 131 15.64 -12.78 -7.87
C ILE A 131 16.63 -13.16 -6.76
N LEU A 132 16.97 -12.20 -5.90
CA LEU A 132 17.95 -12.35 -4.82
C LEU A 132 17.36 -11.85 -3.50
N PRO A 133 16.30 -12.50 -2.97
CA PRO A 133 15.69 -12.09 -1.72
C PRO A 133 16.61 -12.41 -0.53
N PRO A 134 16.48 -11.68 0.60
CA PRO A 134 17.08 -12.09 1.86
C PRO A 134 16.58 -13.47 2.31
N GLU A 135 17.43 -14.21 3.03
CA GLU A 135 17.13 -15.56 3.53
C GLU A 135 15.76 -15.67 4.23
N ASN A 136 15.44 -14.71 5.08
CA ASN A 136 14.22 -14.70 5.89
C ASN A 136 13.02 -14.00 5.21
N PHE A 137 13.11 -13.67 3.92
CA PHE A 137 12.09 -12.88 3.23
C PHE A 137 10.72 -13.56 3.21
N VAL A 138 10.69 -14.86 2.92
CA VAL A 138 9.44 -15.63 2.85
C VAL A 138 8.75 -15.71 4.22
N ASP A 139 9.52 -15.92 5.27
CA ASP A 139 8.97 -16.03 6.63
C ASP A 139 8.42 -14.67 7.10
N LYS A 140 9.14 -13.59 6.84
CA LYS A 140 8.64 -12.23 7.09
C LYS A 140 7.34 -11.91 6.34
N LEU A 141 7.19 -12.37 5.10
CA LEU A 141 5.95 -12.20 4.35
C LEU A 141 4.78 -13.00 4.96
N ARG A 142 5.05 -14.23 5.44
CA ARG A 142 4.03 -15.04 6.12
C ARG A 142 3.59 -14.38 7.43
N GLU A 143 4.52 -13.98 8.25
CA GLU A 143 4.26 -13.40 9.55
C GLU A 143 3.55 -12.05 9.47
N SER A 144 3.93 -11.20 8.52
CA SER A 144 3.39 -9.83 8.42
C SER A 144 2.13 -9.74 7.56
N LEU A 145 2.09 -10.38 6.40
CA LEU A 145 1.04 -10.16 5.41
C LEU A 145 0.08 -11.32 5.30
N LEU A 146 0.57 -12.56 5.25
CA LEU A 146 -0.33 -13.72 5.15
C LEU A 146 -1.08 -13.98 6.46
N SER A 147 -0.52 -13.57 7.61
CA SER A 147 -1.19 -13.68 8.91
C SER A 147 -2.49 -12.86 9.00
N VAL A 148 -2.57 -11.75 8.28
CA VAL A 148 -3.74 -10.85 8.22
C VAL A 148 -4.54 -10.98 6.93
N ALA A 149 -4.14 -11.87 6.03
CA ALA A 149 -4.81 -12.09 4.76
C ALA A 149 -6.22 -12.65 4.96
N PRO A 150 -7.17 -12.38 4.06
CA PRO A 150 -8.49 -13.00 4.07
C PRO A 150 -8.38 -14.52 4.03
N LYS A 151 -9.33 -15.21 4.72
CA LYS A 151 -9.35 -16.67 4.78
C LYS A 151 -9.34 -17.30 3.38
N GLY A 152 -8.45 -18.25 3.14
CA GLY A 152 -8.28 -18.93 1.86
C GLY A 152 -7.27 -18.27 0.91
N MET A 153 -6.80 -17.05 1.21
CA MET A 153 -5.72 -16.40 0.46
C MET A 153 -4.39 -16.82 1.04
N SER A 154 -3.59 -17.57 0.27
CA SER A 154 -2.33 -18.15 0.72
C SER A 154 -1.16 -17.85 -0.23
N GLN A 155 -1.43 -17.14 -1.32
CA GLN A 155 -0.43 -16.72 -2.28
C GLN A 155 -0.31 -15.21 -2.27
N LEU A 156 0.91 -14.71 -2.33
CA LEU A 156 1.23 -13.29 -2.27
C LEU A 156 2.23 -12.95 -3.36
N VAL A 157 1.95 -11.88 -4.10
CA VAL A 157 2.88 -11.29 -5.04
C VAL A 157 3.07 -9.82 -4.66
N THR A 158 4.33 -9.41 -4.49
CA THR A 158 4.67 -8.03 -4.16
C THR A 158 4.82 -7.20 -5.43
N MET A 159 4.26 -5.99 -5.43
CA MET A 159 4.28 -5.05 -6.56
C MET A 159 4.87 -3.70 -6.13
N ALA A 160 5.34 -2.92 -7.10
CA ALA A 160 5.97 -1.63 -6.84
C ALA A 160 4.99 -0.58 -6.27
N CYS A 161 3.74 -0.60 -6.70
CA CYS A 161 2.72 0.36 -6.26
C CYS A 161 1.29 -0.20 -6.42
N GLY A 162 0.29 0.55 -5.94
CA GLY A 162 -1.12 0.18 -6.05
C GLY A 162 -1.60 0.03 -7.49
N SER A 163 -1.16 0.88 -8.40
CA SER A 163 -1.49 0.79 -9.83
C SER A 163 -0.98 -0.51 -10.44
N CYS A 164 0.28 -0.88 -10.16
CA CYS A 164 0.84 -2.16 -10.61
C CYS A 164 0.08 -3.36 -10.03
N SER A 165 -0.35 -3.29 -8.77
CA SER A 165 -1.13 -4.35 -8.14
C SER A 165 -2.48 -4.54 -8.81
N ASN A 166 -3.20 -3.44 -9.08
CA ASN A 166 -4.49 -3.48 -9.78
C ASN A 166 -4.33 -4.00 -11.21
N GLU A 167 -3.35 -3.51 -11.96
CA GLU A 167 -3.06 -3.98 -13.33
C GLU A 167 -2.81 -5.49 -13.36
N ASN A 168 -1.97 -6.00 -12.45
CA ASN A 168 -1.70 -7.44 -12.39
C ASN A 168 -2.90 -8.26 -11.90
N ALA A 169 -3.73 -7.70 -11.02
CA ALA A 169 -5.00 -8.33 -10.63
C ALA A 169 -5.93 -8.50 -11.85
N PHE A 170 -6.13 -7.45 -12.64
CA PHE A 170 -6.92 -7.52 -13.88
C PHE A 170 -6.33 -8.52 -14.87
N LYS A 171 -5.02 -8.48 -15.12
CA LYS A 171 -4.34 -9.44 -16.01
C LYS A 171 -4.57 -10.89 -15.55
N THR A 172 -4.46 -11.14 -14.25
CA THR A 172 -4.68 -12.47 -13.67
C THR A 172 -6.13 -12.95 -13.88
N ILE A 173 -7.11 -12.05 -13.67
CA ILE A 173 -8.52 -12.35 -13.90
C ILE A 173 -8.78 -12.67 -15.38
N PHE A 174 -8.24 -11.84 -16.29
CA PHE A 174 -8.40 -12.07 -17.74
C PHE A 174 -7.75 -13.39 -18.19
N MET A 175 -6.53 -13.69 -17.75
CA MET A 175 -5.87 -14.95 -18.07
C MET A 175 -6.67 -16.15 -17.54
N TRP A 176 -7.13 -16.10 -16.29
CA TRP A 176 -7.94 -17.15 -15.70
C TRP A 176 -9.25 -17.38 -16.48
N TYR A 177 -9.93 -16.28 -16.85
CA TYR A 177 -11.17 -16.36 -17.62
C TYR A 177 -10.95 -16.99 -19.00
N ARG A 178 -9.89 -16.55 -19.71
CA ARG A 178 -9.53 -17.09 -21.04
C ARG A 178 -9.17 -18.58 -20.96
N VAL A 179 -8.39 -18.99 -19.98
CA VAL A 179 -8.05 -20.41 -19.78
C VAL A 179 -9.30 -21.26 -19.56
N ARG A 180 -10.26 -20.77 -18.79
CA ARG A 180 -11.54 -21.49 -18.58
C ARG A 180 -12.38 -21.59 -19.84
N LEU A 181 -12.44 -20.52 -20.65
CA LEU A 181 -13.16 -20.56 -21.94
C LEU A 181 -12.55 -21.60 -22.88
N VAL A 182 -11.22 -21.65 -22.99
CA VAL A 182 -10.51 -22.61 -23.83
C VAL A 182 -10.70 -24.04 -23.32
N ALA A 183 -10.57 -24.26 -22.01
CA ALA A 183 -10.82 -25.58 -21.40
C ALA A 183 -12.25 -26.05 -21.64
N GLY A 184 -13.25 -25.20 -21.40
CA GLY A 184 -14.66 -25.55 -21.67
C GLY A 184 -14.97 -25.78 -23.16
N ALA A 185 -14.26 -25.08 -24.05
CA ALA A 185 -14.40 -25.34 -25.50
C ALA A 185 -13.74 -26.67 -25.93
N LEU A 186 -12.66 -27.10 -25.27
CA LEU A 186 -12.02 -28.39 -25.49
C LEU A 186 -12.89 -29.55 -25.00
N ASP A 187 -13.63 -29.37 -23.91
CA ASP A 187 -14.59 -30.38 -23.40
C ASP A 187 -15.82 -30.52 -24.28
N LEU A 188 -16.11 -29.55 -25.16
CA LEU A 188 -17.21 -29.58 -26.11
C LEU A 188 -16.83 -30.19 -27.48
N VAL A 189 -15.55 -30.49 -27.71
CA VAL A 189 -15.13 -31.21 -28.93
C VAL A 189 -15.41 -32.70 -28.75
N PRO A 190 -16.38 -33.30 -29.48
CA PRO A 190 -16.62 -34.73 -29.39
C PRO A 190 -15.34 -35.47 -29.75
N THR A 191 -14.85 -36.33 -28.87
CA THR A 191 -13.82 -37.30 -29.20
C THR A 191 -14.39 -38.22 -30.26
N VAL A 192 -13.98 -38.02 -31.51
CA VAL A 192 -14.26 -38.99 -32.58
C VAL A 192 -13.56 -40.27 -32.17
N LYS A 193 -14.37 -41.24 -31.65
CA LYS A 193 -13.88 -42.60 -31.40
C LYS A 193 -13.62 -43.24 -32.75
N SER A 194 -12.34 -43.48 -33.05
CA SER A 194 -11.89 -44.33 -34.16
C SER A 194 -12.23 -45.80 -33.91
#